data_3dc1ca4054e6fd3cad8908ee649ba7f5
#
_entry.id   3dc1ca4054e6fd3cad8908ee649ba7f5
#
_cell.length_a   1.000
_cell.length_b   1.000
_cell.length_c   1.000
_cell.angle_alpha   90.00
_cell.angle_beta   90.00
_cell.angle_gamma   90.00
#
_symmetry.space_group_name_H-M   'P 1'
#
loop_
_entity.id
_entity.type
_entity.pdbx_description
1 polymer ?
#
loop_
_entity_poly.entity_id
_entity_poly.type
_entity_poly.pdbx_seq_one_letter_code
_entity_poly.pdbx_strand_id
1 'polypeptide(L)'
;MRQAGRILPNYMQLKESYSFHELMNDKDLASKVTLLPIEDLNVDAAILFSDILVIPHALGLDVDFKKTGPIFKKPLNFSSKAADLEFDSSKLNYIYNNIKQVQSDKNQNTPLIGFCGGPLTVFLFMFKREGSKDHMKKAIKYLYENREESKKILELITESSIDYVKGQCKAGINVFQLFETYCGSIPYELYVDLILPYAKRILTAAKEENCPTIFFPKDFGFGISYIGKDICDYVSIDWHTSIFHAREILNNEIGIQGNMDPRIFYEDYEKIETYLNTLTNFGNQNFDWIFNLGHGFLPDIDHKKVKFVVEWIKNKNWNRA
;
A
#
# COMPACT_ATOMS: atom_id res chain seq x y z
N MET A 1 0.38 -4.45 -0.61
CA MET A 1 -0.54 -4.89 -1.67
C MET A 1 -1.68 -5.68 -1.06
N ARG A 2 -2.84 -5.67 -1.66
CA ARG A 2 -4.03 -6.34 -1.11
C ARG A 2 -3.89 -7.86 -1.23
N GLN A 3 -3.25 -8.50 -0.27
CA GLN A 3 -3.04 -9.95 -0.29
C GLN A 3 -4.31 -10.72 0.06
N ALA A 4 -4.99 -10.35 1.15
CA ALA A 4 -6.06 -11.16 1.70
C ALA A 4 -7.43 -10.94 1.07
N GLY A 5 -7.75 -9.80 0.58
CA GLY A 5 -9.16 -9.42 0.44
C GLY A 5 -9.89 -9.90 -0.80
N ARG A 6 -9.27 -10.55 -1.80
CA ARG A 6 -9.96 -10.77 -3.06
C ARG A 6 -9.97 -12.21 -3.57
N ILE A 7 -8.98 -12.99 -3.23
CA ILE A 7 -8.77 -14.31 -3.83
C ILE A 7 -8.82 -15.47 -2.82
N LEU A 8 -8.74 -15.20 -1.51
CA LEU A 8 -8.68 -16.24 -0.50
C LEU A 8 -10.08 -16.78 -0.17
N PRO A 9 -10.33 -18.10 -0.30
CA PRO A 9 -11.61 -18.71 0.00
C PRO A 9 -12.09 -18.41 1.43
N ASN A 10 -11.18 -18.52 2.42
CA ASN A 10 -11.49 -18.25 3.81
C ASN A 10 -11.90 -16.79 4.06
N TYR A 11 -11.31 -15.83 3.33
CA TYR A 11 -11.77 -14.44 3.38
C TYR A 11 -13.15 -14.27 2.75
N MET A 12 -13.42 -14.95 1.64
CA MET A 12 -14.75 -14.87 0.99
C MET A 12 -15.86 -15.40 1.91
N GLN A 13 -15.60 -16.47 2.65
CA GLN A 13 -16.56 -16.98 3.67
C GLN A 13 -16.80 -15.96 4.79
N LEU A 14 -15.76 -15.28 5.28
CA LEU A 14 -15.94 -14.21 6.28
C LEU A 14 -16.79 -13.06 5.75
N LYS A 15 -16.63 -12.70 4.48
CA LYS A 15 -17.45 -11.64 3.81
C LYS A 15 -18.92 -12.00 3.63
N GLU A 16 -19.29 -13.27 3.65
CA GLU A 16 -20.69 -13.70 3.63
C GLU A 16 -21.38 -13.41 4.97
N SER A 17 -20.61 -13.46 6.07
CA SER A 17 -21.12 -13.32 7.44
C SER A 17 -20.92 -11.91 8.01
N TYR A 18 -19.92 -11.17 7.56
CA TYR A 18 -19.52 -9.88 8.11
C TYR A 18 -19.35 -8.82 7.02
N SER A 19 -19.77 -7.59 7.29
CA SER A 19 -19.46 -6.43 6.47
C SER A 19 -17.96 -6.10 6.54
N PHE A 20 -17.47 -5.33 5.57
CA PHE A 20 -16.07 -4.82 5.60
C PHE A 20 -15.79 -4.00 6.86
N HIS A 21 -16.79 -3.23 7.31
CA HIS A 21 -16.67 -2.41 8.52
C HIS A 21 -16.54 -3.27 9.78
N GLU A 22 -17.35 -4.33 9.93
CA GLU A 22 -17.23 -5.27 11.05
C GLU A 22 -15.89 -5.97 11.04
N LEU A 23 -15.44 -6.50 9.88
CA LEU A 23 -14.13 -7.13 9.73
C LEU A 23 -12.98 -6.21 10.10
N MET A 24 -13.09 -4.90 9.87
CA MET A 24 -12.04 -3.93 10.14
C MET A 24 -12.06 -3.41 11.58
N ASN A 25 -13.24 -3.29 12.21
CA ASN A 25 -13.37 -2.70 13.55
C ASN A 25 -13.33 -3.72 14.69
N ASP A 26 -13.62 -4.98 14.43
CA ASP A 26 -13.44 -6.05 15.40
C ASP A 26 -11.99 -6.55 15.34
N LYS A 27 -11.27 -6.47 16.47
CA LYS A 27 -9.84 -6.79 16.53
C LYS A 27 -9.54 -8.27 16.23
N ASP A 28 -10.43 -9.18 16.63
CA ASP A 28 -10.23 -10.63 16.46
C ASP A 28 -10.48 -11.02 14.99
N LEU A 29 -11.51 -10.43 14.36
CA LEU A 29 -11.78 -10.60 12.92
C LEU A 29 -10.68 -9.96 12.07
N ALA A 30 -10.24 -8.75 12.41
CA ALA A 30 -9.15 -8.07 11.71
C ALA A 30 -7.83 -8.85 11.79
N SER A 31 -7.52 -9.41 12.96
CA SER A 31 -6.35 -10.27 13.15
C SER A 31 -6.46 -11.52 12.29
N LYS A 32 -7.59 -12.23 12.36
CA LYS A 32 -7.83 -13.40 11.52
C LYS A 32 -7.63 -13.11 10.04
N VAL A 33 -8.26 -12.05 9.51
CA VAL A 33 -8.10 -11.68 8.10
C VAL A 33 -6.66 -11.31 7.75
N THR A 34 -5.94 -10.63 8.65
CA THR A 34 -4.52 -10.28 8.47
C THR A 34 -3.65 -11.52 8.33
N LEU A 35 -3.93 -12.59 9.05
CA LEU A 35 -3.11 -13.81 9.08
C LEU A 35 -3.48 -14.83 7.99
N LEU A 36 -4.65 -14.75 7.37
CA LEU A 36 -5.06 -15.67 6.29
C LEU A 36 -3.99 -15.88 5.20
N PRO A 37 -3.27 -14.85 4.69
CA PRO A 37 -2.24 -15.08 3.66
C PRO A 37 -1.05 -15.91 4.17
N ILE A 38 -0.74 -15.84 5.45
CA ILE A 38 0.29 -16.68 6.07
C ILE A 38 -0.18 -18.14 6.08
N GLU A 39 -1.42 -18.37 6.51
CA GLU A 39 -2.01 -19.70 6.64
C GLU A 39 -2.30 -20.35 5.28
N ASP A 40 -2.94 -19.62 4.38
CA ASP A 40 -3.43 -20.15 3.10
C ASP A 40 -2.35 -20.20 2.02
N LEU A 41 -1.43 -19.22 1.98
CA LEU A 41 -0.43 -19.06 0.92
C LEU A 41 1.00 -19.27 1.40
N ASN A 42 1.24 -19.31 2.72
CA ASN A 42 2.59 -19.45 3.29
C ASN A 42 3.54 -18.28 2.88
N VAL A 43 3.04 -17.05 2.79
CA VAL A 43 3.89 -15.88 2.53
C VAL A 43 4.73 -15.52 3.77
N ASP A 44 5.83 -14.78 3.58
CA ASP A 44 6.79 -14.52 4.66
C ASP A 44 6.40 -13.37 5.59
N ALA A 45 5.51 -12.49 5.16
CA ALA A 45 5.06 -11.33 5.94
C ALA A 45 3.55 -11.14 5.87
N ALA A 46 2.94 -10.77 6.99
CA ALA A 46 1.55 -10.33 7.04
C ALA A 46 1.45 -8.84 6.70
N ILE A 47 0.39 -8.43 5.99
CA ILE A 47 0.02 -7.03 5.83
C ILE A 47 -1.25 -6.78 6.63
N LEU A 48 -1.24 -5.78 7.47
CA LEU A 48 -2.38 -5.39 8.30
C LEU A 48 -3.65 -5.26 7.45
N PHE A 49 -4.74 -5.87 7.90
CA PHE A 49 -6.05 -5.66 7.30
C PHE A 49 -6.60 -4.30 7.74
N SER A 50 -6.55 -3.33 6.86
CA SER A 50 -6.99 -1.94 7.05
C SER A 50 -7.30 -1.31 5.70
N ASP A 51 -7.57 0.00 5.68
CA ASP A 51 -7.79 0.78 4.46
C ASP A 51 -6.96 2.08 4.47
N ILE A 52 -6.59 2.58 3.29
CA ILE A 52 -5.87 3.86 3.14
C ILE A 52 -6.75 5.07 3.45
N LEU A 53 -8.09 4.90 3.48
CA LEU A 53 -9.06 5.97 3.72
C LEU A 53 -9.34 6.22 5.20
N VAL A 54 -8.60 5.56 6.11
CA VAL A 54 -8.66 5.84 7.55
C VAL A 54 -8.21 7.27 7.86
N ILE A 55 -7.29 7.84 7.08
CA ILE A 55 -6.84 9.23 7.23
C ILE A 55 -7.94 10.22 6.85
N PRO A 56 -8.59 10.17 5.66
CA PRO A 56 -9.76 11.00 5.38
C PRO A 56 -10.87 10.85 6.41
N HIS A 57 -11.10 9.64 6.92
CA HIS A 57 -12.08 9.41 7.97
C HIS A 57 -11.69 10.13 9.28
N ALA A 58 -10.44 10.05 9.67
CA ALA A 58 -9.93 10.78 10.84
C ALA A 58 -9.95 12.31 10.63
N LEU A 59 -9.85 12.78 9.38
CA LEU A 59 -10.02 14.19 9.00
C LEU A 59 -11.50 14.65 8.90
N GLY A 60 -12.45 13.83 9.34
CA GLY A 60 -13.87 14.20 9.41
C GLY A 60 -14.71 13.84 8.19
N LEU A 61 -14.14 13.16 7.18
CA LEU A 61 -14.90 12.70 6.02
C LEU A 61 -15.56 11.33 6.30
N ASP A 62 -16.88 11.27 6.20
CA ASP A 62 -17.64 10.02 6.33
C ASP A 62 -17.37 9.08 5.15
N VAL A 63 -16.71 7.96 5.41
CA VAL A 63 -16.44 6.91 4.43
C VAL A 63 -17.54 5.85 4.49
N ASP A 64 -18.08 5.48 3.33
CA ASP A 64 -19.00 4.36 3.16
C ASP A 64 -18.41 3.33 2.19
N PHE A 65 -18.41 2.05 2.56
CA PHE A 65 -17.85 0.95 1.76
C PHE A 65 -18.95 0.23 1.00
N LYS A 66 -19.22 0.67 -0.23
CA LYS A 66 -20.19 0.08 -1.15
C LYS A 66 -19.62 -1.11 -1.93
N LYS A 67 -20.47 -1.89 -2.58
CA LYS A 67 -20.03 -2.96 -3.52
C LYS A 67 -19.13 -2.43 -4.64
N THR A 68 -19.33 -1.17 -5.04
CA THR A 68 -18.52 -0.44 -6.04
C THR A 68 -17.21 0.14 -5.51
N GLY A 69 -16.92 -0.11 -4.24
CA GLY A 69 -15.75 0.42 -3.52
C GLY A 69 -16.09 1.58 -2.56
N PRO A 70 -15.09 2.12 -1.89
CA PRO A 70 -15.29 3.19 -0.92
C PRO A 70 -15.72 4.49 -1.59
N ILE A 71 -16.60 5.22 -0.92
CA ILE A 71 -17.08 6.55 -1.31
C ILE A 71 -17.16 7.45 -0.07
N PHE A 72 -17.14 8.76 -0.28
CA PHE A 72 -17.42 9.73 0.77
C PHE A 72 -18.85 10.27 0.64
N LYS A 73 -19.57 10.35 1.75
CA LYS A 73 -20.91 10.96 1.76
C LYS A 73 -20.87 12.44 1.39
N LYS A 74 -19.85 13.14 1.90
CA LYS A 74 -19.54 14.54 1.61
C LYS A 74 -18.08 14.66 1.14
N PRO A 75 -17.79 14.35 -0.13
CA PRO A 75 -16.44 14.48 -0.67
C PRO A 75 -16.02 15.93 -0.81
N LEU A 76 -14.72 16.16 -0.93
CA LEU A 76 -14.20 17.47 -1.30
C LEU A 76 -14.74 17.90 -2.68
N ASN A 77 -14.84 19.20 -2.87
CA ASN A 77 -15.29 19.85 -4.09
C ASN A 77 -14.53 21.18 -4.30
N PHE A 78 -14.86 21.94 -5.34
CA PHE A 78 -14.16 23.17 -5.68
C PHE A 78 -14.27 24.31 -4.66
N SER A 79 -15.24 24.27 -3.76
CA SER A 79 -15.39 25.25 -2.66
C SER A 79 -14.79 24.78 -1.33
N SER A 80 -14.32 23.53 -1.25
CA SER A 80 -13.77 22.96 -0.02
C SER A 80 -12.47 23.67 0.38
N LYS A 81 -12.27 23.84 1.68
CA LYS A 81 -11.08 24.43 2.30
C LYS A 81 -10.45 23.46 3.27
N ALA A 82 -9.15 23.62 3.53
CA ALA A 82 -8.47 22.87 4.58
C ALA A 82 -9.13 23.08 5.95
N ALA A 83 -9.65 24.27 6.21
CA ALA A 83 -10.38 24.61 7.44
C ALA A 83 -11.69 23.82 7.64
N ASP A 84 -12.21 23.14 6.60
CA ASP A 84 -13.38 22.26 6.70
C ASP A 84 -13.01 20.85 7.23
N LEU A 85 -11.72 20.59 7.42
CA LEU A 85 -11.18 19.31 7.87
C LEU A 85 -10.65 19.45 9.30
N GLU A 86 -11.02 18.52 10.16
CA GLU A 86 -10.59 18.47 11.55
C GLU A 86 -10.08 17.06 11.88
N PHE A 87 -8.83 16.97 12.32
CA PHE A 87 -8.21 15.70 12.65
C PHE A 87 -8.61 15.21 14.04
N ASP A 88 -9.22 14.05 14.10
CA ASP A 88 -9.56 13.32 15.31
C ASP A 88 -8.77 11.99 15.36
N SER A 89 -7.66 11.99 16.09
CA SER A 89 -6.78 10.82 16.26
C SER A 89 -7.48 9.65 16.94
N SER A 90 -8.53 9.89 17.74
CA SER A 90 -9.27 8.82 18.42
C SER A 90 -9.91 7.82 17.46
N LYS A 91 -10.25 8.27 16.26
CA LYS A 91 -10.79 7.44 15.18
C LYS A 91 -9.81 6.39 14.63
N LEU A 92 -8.53 6.46 15.02
CA LEU A 92 -7.49 5.51 14.61
C LEU A 92 -7.22 4.44 15.67
N ASN A 93 -7.74 4.58 16.90
CA ASN A 93 -7.43 3.72 18.02
C ASN A 93 -7.76 2.24 17.79
N TYR A 94 -8.85 1.94 17.08
CA TYR A 94 -9.21 0.56 16.76
C TYR A 94 -8.13 -0.14 15.92
N ILE A 95 -7.44 0.60 15.03
CA ILE A 95 -6.37 0.04 14.20
C ILE A 95 -5.17 -0.34 15.05
N TYR A 96 -4.82 0.49 16.04
CA TYR A 96 -3.73 0.17 16.97
C TYR A 96 -4.07 -1.05 17.84
N ASN A 97 -5.34 -1.23 18.21
CA ASN A 97 -5.81 -2.43 18.91
C ASN A 97 -5.75 -3.67 17.98
N ASN A 98 -6.10 -3.53 16.70
CA ASN A 98 -5.96 -4.61 15.73
C ASN A 98 -4.48 -5.03 15.57
N ILE A 99 -3.55 -4.07 15.48
CA ILE A 99 -2.11 -4.38 15.42
C ILE A 99 -1.66 -5.17 16.65
N LYS A 100 -2.05 -4.76 17.85
CA LYS A 100 -1.72 -5.46 19.09
C LYS A 100 -2.30 -6.89 19.12
N GLN A 101 -3.53 -7.07 18.61
CA GLN A 101 -4.14 -8.39 18.51
C GLN A 101 -3.38 -9.27 17.52
N VAL A 102 -3.04 -8.76 16.33
CA VAL A 102 -2.23 -9.49 15.34
C VAL A 102 -0.86 -9.88 15.95
N GLN A 103 -0.23 -8.99 16.69
CA GLN A 103 1.06 -9.28 17.36
C GLN A 103 0.94 -10.40 18.38
N SER A 104 -0.22 -10.50 19.06
CA SER A 104 -0.51 -11.60 19.99
C SER A 104 -0.75 -12.94 19.28
N ASP A 105 -1.42 -12.92 18.13
CA ASP A 105 -1.91 -14.12 17.46
C ASP A 105 -0.90 -14.71 16.47
N LYS A 106 -0.04 -13.87 15.88
CA LYS A 106 0.93 -14.29 14.87
C LYS A 106 2.11 -15.06 15.44
N ASN A 107 2.76 -15.87 14.61
CA ASN A 107 4.07 -16.40 14.97
C ASN A 107 5.08 -15.24 15.14
N GLN A 108 5.93 -15.31 16.16
CA GLN A 108 6.92 -14.28 16.49
C GLN A 108 7.86 -13.95 15.31
N ASN A 109 8.18 -14.94 14.47
CA ASN A 109 9.06 -14.79 13.31
C ASN A 109 8.36 -14.19 12.09
N THR A 110 7.03 -14.01 12.09
CA THR A 110 6.29 -13.42 10.98
C THR A 110 6.26 -11.90 11.14
N PRO A 111 6.92 -11.11 10.26
CA PRO A 111 6.84 -9.66 10.34
C PRO A 111 5.44 -9.18 9.95
N LEU A 112 4.99 -8.11 10.61
CA LEU A 112 3.76 -7.40 10.29
C LEU A 112 4.09 -6.09 9.58
N ILE A 113 3.55 -5.91 8.38
CA ILE A 113 3.65 -4.69 7.60
C ILE A 113 2.43 -3.81 7.90
N GLY A 114 2.68 -2.64 8.50
CA GLY A 114 1.69 -1.57 8.58
C GLY A 114 1.75 -0.69 7.34
N PHE A 115 0.74 0.13 7.11
CA PHE A 115 0.74 0.97 5.91
C PHE A 115 -0.13 2.23 6.05
N CYS A 116 0.08 3.14 5.10
CA CYS A 116 -0.75 4.32 4.88
C CYS A 116 -0.92 4.59 3.38
N GLY A 117 -1.96 5.31 3.01
CA GLY A 117 -2.06 5.91 1.68
C GLY A 117 -1.09 7.08 1.53
N GLY A 118 -0.46 7.21 0.37
CA GLY A 118 0.39 8.36 0.05
C GLY A 118 -0.43 9.66 -0.09
N PRO A 119 0.23 10.82 0.10
CA PRO A 119 -0.47 12.12 0.15
C PRO A 119 -1.33 12.43 -1.06
N LEU A 120 -0.81 12.21 -2.28
CA LEU A 120 -1.56 12.44 -3.51
C LEU A 120 -2.71 11.44 -3.65
N THR A 121 -2.47 10.17 -3.37
CA THR A 121 -3.49 9.12 -3.44
C THR A 121 -4.66 9.45 -2.51
N VAL A 122 -4.38 9.81 -1.27
CA VAL A 122 -5.40 10.20 -0.29
C VAL A 122 -6.15 11.45 -0.75
N PHE A 123 -5.42 12.49 -1.15
CA PHE A 123 -6.01 13.73 -1.67
C PHE A 123 -6.97 13.48 -2.83
N LEU A 124 -6.56 12.68 -3.82
CA LEU A 124 -7.40 12.37 -4.98
C LEU A 124 -8.66 11.58 -4.60
N PHE A 125 -8.55 10.64 -3.65
CA PHE A 125 -9.70 9.90 -3.15
C PHE A 125 -10.72 10.77 -2.42
N MET A 126 -10.29 11.82 -1.70
CA MET A 126 -11.19 12.68 -0.94
C MET A 126 -12.25 13.39 -1.82
N PHE A 127 -12.06 13.42 -3.15
CA PHE A 127 -13.05 13.91 -4.12
C PHE A 127 -14.04 12.85 -4.61
N LYS A 128 -13.90 11.58 -4.16
CA LYS A 128 -14.69 10.46 -4.69
C LYS A 128 -16.08 10.38 -4.06
N ARG A 129 -17.12 10.49 -4.87
CA ARG A 129 -18.52 10.28 -4.49
C ARG A 129 -19.12 9.11 -5.26
N GLU A 130 -20.30 8.64 -4.82
CA GLU A 130 -21.06 7.59 -5.50
C GLU A 130 -21.37 7.97 -6.95
N GLY A 131 -21.20 7.01 -7.86
CA GLY A 131 -21.44 7.19 -9.29
C GLY A 131 -20.47 8.10 -10.03
N SER A 132 -19.50 8.71 -9.34
CA SER A 132 -18.51 9.59 -9.97
C SER A 132 -17.44 8.78 -10.69
N LYS A 133 -17.38 8.91 -12.02
CA LYS A 133 -16.29 8.40 -12.86
C LYS A 133 -15.20 9.44 -13.09
N ASP A 134 -15.44 10.70 -12.71
CA ASP A 134 -14.60 11.85 -13.00
C ASP A 134 -13.92 12.46 -11.77
N HIS A 135 -13.96 11.78 -10.60
CA HIS A 135 -13.39 12.30 -9.36
C HIS A 135 -11.90 12.62 -9.48
N MET A 136 -11.13 11.76 -10.15
CA MET A 136 -9.70 11.98 -10.41
C MET A 136 -9.46 13.27 -11.21
N LYS A 137 -10.23 13.46 -12.29
CA LYS A 137 -10.16 14.69 -13.11
C LYS A 137 -10.49 15.93 -12.28
N LYS A 138 -11.52 15.86 -11.43
CA LYS A 138 -11.92 16.97 -10.55
C LYS A 138 -10.84 17.28 -9.51
N ALA A 139 -10.28 16.26 -8.87
CA ALA A 139 -9.22 16.42 -7.88
C ALA A 139 -7.94 17.01 -8.50
N ILE A 140 -7.53 16.50 -9.67
CA ILE A 140 -6.37 17.04 -10.39
C ILE A 140 -6.63 18.50 -10.80
N LYS A 141 -7.82 18.80 -11.36
CA LYS A 141 -8.19 20.18 -11.68
C LYS A 141 -8.11 21.09 -10.46
N TYR A 142 -8.65 20.64 -9.31
CA TYR A 142 -8.56 21.39 -8.06
C TYR A 142 -7.09 21.62 -7.66
N LEU A 143 -6.23 20.60 -7.74
CA LEU A 143 -4.80 20.69 -7.45
C LEU A 143 -4.09 21.79 -8.27
N TYR A 144 -4.46 21.96 -9.53
CA TYR A 144 -3.87 22.97 -10.41
C TYR A 144 -4.44 24.36 -10.19
N GLU A 145 -5.76 24.48 -10.04
CA GLU A 145 -6.46 25.78 -9.93
C GLU A 145 -6.40 26.38 -8.52
N ASN A 146 -6.27 25.52 -7.49
CA ASN A 146 -6.28 25.94 -6.07
C ASN A 146 -4.99 25.48 -5.37
N ARG A 147 -3.82 25.81 -5.94
CA ARG A 147 -2.52 25.33 -5.50
C ARG A 147 -2.25 25.53 -4.00
N GLU A 148 -2.46 26.74 -3.49
CA GLU A 148 -2.17 27.05 -2.10
C GLU A 148 -3.12 26.33 -1.13
N GLU A 149 -4.37 26.18 -1.50
CA GLU A 149 -5.32 25.42 -0.68
C GLU A 149 -5.04 23.93 -0.73
N SER A 150 -4.63 23.42 -1.89
CA SER A 150 -4.18 22.03 -2.04
C SER A 150 -2.97 21.72 -1.16
N LYS A 151 -2.00 22.63 -1.06
CA LYS A 151 -0.85 22.50 -0.14
C LYS A 151 -1.30 22.38 1.32
N LYS A 152 -2.28 23.19 1.75
CA LYS A 152 -2.82 23.11 3.12
C LYS A 152 -3.52 21.78 3.39
N ILE A 153 -4.31 21.27 2.42
CA ILE A 153 -4.96 19.96 2.53
C ILE A 153 -3.91 18.85 2.58
N LEU A 154 -2.88 18.88 1.71
CA LEU A 154 -1.77 17.94 1.70
C LEU A 154 -0.98 17.98 3.02
N GLU A 155 -0.80 19.16 3.62
CA GLU A 155 -0.20 19.32 4.93
C GLU A 155 -1.01 18.59 6.02
N LEU A 156 -2.34 18.81 6.07
CA LEU A 156 -3.21 18.10 7.03
C LEU A 156 -3.18 16.58 6.84
N ILE A 157 -3.22 16.10 5.59
CA ILE A 157 -3.07 14.67 5.28
C ILE A 157 -1.75 14.16 5.82
N THR A 158 -0.66 14.91 5.62
CA THR A 158 0.69 14.52 6.02
C THR A 158 0.83 14.46 7.54
N GLU A 159 0.42 15.50 8.26
CA GLU A 159 0.49 15.52 9.72
C GLU A 159 -0.36 14.42 10.36
N SER A 160 -1.57 14.20 9.84
CA SER A 160 -2.43 13.10 10.29
C SER A 160 -1.83 11.73 9.99
N SER A 161 -1.16 11.58 8.85
CA SER A 161 -0.46 10.35 8.47
C SER A 161 0.78 10.11 9.34
N ILE A 162 1.51 11.15 9.73
CA ILE A 162 2.66 11.08 10.66
C ILE A 162 2.20 10.55 12.03
N ASP A 163 1.11 11.12 12.58
CA ASP A 163 0.54 10.63 13.84
C ASP A 163 0.13 9.15 13.73
N TYR A 164 -0.56 8.80 12.63
CA TYR A 164 -0.99 7.43 12.36
C TYR A 164 0.18 6.45 12.25
N VAL A 165 1.24 6.81 11.55
CA VAL A 165 2.45 5.99 11.39
C VAL A 165 3.12 5.74 12.74
N LYS A 166 3.34 6.81 13.53
CA LYS A 166 3.91 6.70 14.87
C LYS A 166 3.06 5.81 15.77
N GLY A 167 1.72 5.91 15.69
CA GLY A 167 0.80 5.05 16.40
C GLY A 167 0.91 3.58 15.98
N GLN A 168 1.04 3.29 14.68
CA GLN A 168 1.25 1.92 14.18
C GLN A 168 2.60 1.34 14.68
N CYS A 169 3.68 2.12 14.61
CA CYS A 169 5.01 1.69 15.09
C CYS A 169 4.97 1.36 16.58
N LYS A 170 4.37 2.23 17.41
CA LYS A 170 4.18 1.98 18.86
C LYS A 170 3.27 0.79 19.16
N ALA A 171 2.30 0.49 18.28
CA ALA A 171 1.45 -0.68 18.41
C ALA A 171 2.15 -1.98 17.99
N GLY A 172 3.30 -1.90 17.28
CA GLY A 172 4.19 -3.02 17.06
C GLY A 172 4.30 -3.51 15.61
N ILE A 173 4.05 -2.69 14.60
CA ILE A 173 4.41 -3.09 13.22
C ILE A 173 5.92 -3.26 13.10
N ASN A 174 6.36 -4.15 12.19
CA ASN A 174 7.78 -4.42 11.94
C ASN A 174 8.32 -3.66 10.73
N VAL A 175 7.45 -3.32 9.79
CA VAL A 175 7.78 -2.59 8.56
C VAL A 175 6.62 -1.65 8.24
N PHE A 176 6.93 -0.46 7.75
CA PHE A 176 5.91 0.48 7.28
C PHE A 176 5.95 0.62 5.76
N GLN A 177 4.80 0.56 5.10
CA GLN A 177 4.67 0.77 3.65
C GLN A 177 3.77 1.97 3.31
N LEU A 178 4.27 2.92 2.51
CA LEU A 178 3.50 4.03 1.98
C LEU A 178 3.03 3.72 0.56
N PHE A 179 1.70 3.69 0.36
CA PHE A 179 1.09 3.38 -0.94
C PHE A 179 0.70 4.62 -1.72
N GLU A 180 1.52 5.06 -2.65
CA GLU A 180 1.21 6.16 -3.57
C GLU A 180 0.69 5.61 -4.91
N THR A 181 -0.48 5.01 -4.86
CA THR A 181 -1.11 4.28 -5.98
C THR A 181 -1.41 5.16 -7.20
N TYR A 182 -1.63 6.43 -6.99
CA TYR A 182 -1.94 7.40 -8.05
C TYR A 182 -0.78 8.37 -8.34
N CYS A 183 0.45 7.97 -8.06
CA CYS A 183 1.65 8.76 -8.33
C CYS A 183 1.70 9.22 -9.80
N GLY A 184 1.48 8.30 -10.75
CA GLY A 184 1.47 8.58 -12.18
C GLY A 184 0.25 9.34 -12.71
N SER A 185 -0.64 9.85 -11.84
CA SER A 185 -1.79 10.66 -12.26
C SER A 185 -1.42 12.11 -12.60
N ILE A 186 -0.22 12.54 -12.27
CA ILE A 186 0.36 13.84 -12.59
C ILE A 186 1.78 13.63 -13.14
N PRO A 187 2.36 14.61 -13.88
CA PRO A 187 3.75 14.52 -14.33
C PRO A 187 4.72 14.25 -13.16
N TYR A 188 5.75 13.43 -13.41
CA TYR A 188 6.67 13.05 -12.33
C TYR A 188 7.43 14.26 -11.77
N GLU A 189 7.76 15.26 -12.60
CA GLU A 189 8.39 16.50 -12.16
C GLU A 189 7.50 17.24 -11.15
N LEU A 190 6.21 17.34 -11.44
CA LEU A 190 5.25 17.97 -10.50
C LEU A 190 5.11 17.15 -9.22
N TYR A 191 5.15 15.81 -9.32
CA TYR A 191 5.14 14.95 -8.15
C TYR A 191 6.38 15.19 -7.28
N VAL A 192 7.55 15.20 -7.88
CA VAL A 192 8.83 15.44 -7.19
C VAL A 192 8.82 16.79 -6.47
N ASP A 193 8.40 17.85 -7.17
CA ASP A 193 8.43 19.21 -6.62
C ASP A 193 7.37 19.45 -5.54
N LEU A 194 6.15 18.92 -5.75
CA LEU A 194 5.01 19.26 -4.91
C LEU A 194 4.68 18.19 -3.87
N ILE A 195 4.74 16.91 -4.22
CA ILE A 195 4.17 15.83 -3.42
C ILE A 195 5.24 15.03 -2.67
N LEU A 196 6.38 14.74 -3.32
CA LEU A 196 7.43 13.93 -2.73
C LEU A 196 7.94 14.46 -1.38
N PRO A 197 8.03 15.78 -1.13
CA PRO A 197 8.40 16.29 0.20
C PRO A 197 7.45 15.83 1.32
N TYR A 198 6.14 15.75 1.05
CA TYR A 198 5.15 15.26 2.01
C TYR A 198 5.30 13.75 2.23
N ALA A 199 5.45 12.97 1.16
CA ALA A 199 5.69 11.52 1.26
C ALA A 199 6.97 11.22 2.06
N LYS A 200 8.06 11.97 1.82
CA LYS A 200 9.33 11.85 2.55
C LYS A 200 9.12 12.07 4.05
N ARG A 201 8.37 13.08 4.46
CA ARG A 201 8.09 13.35 5.88
C ARG A 201 7.38 12.18 6.57
N ILE A 202 6.39 11.57 5.92
CA ILE A 202 5.68 10.39 6.45
C ILE A 202 6.64 9.21 6.61
N LEU A 203 7.48 8.94 5.61
CA LEU A 203 8.46 7.86 5.66
C LEU A 203 9.54 8.12 6.72
N THR A 204 10.00 9.37 6.85
CA THR A 204 10.94 9.78 7.90
C THR A 204 10.37 9.52 9.29
N ALA A 205 9.08 9.81 9.51
CA ALA A 205 8.44 9.55 10.80
C ALA A 205 8.45 8.06 11.19
N ALA A 206 8.35 7.13 10.22
CA ALA A 206 8.51 5.70 10.51
C ALA A 206 9.97 5.35 10.83
N LYS A 207 10.95 5.92 10.09
CA LYS A 207 12.39 5.72 10.36
C LYS A 207 12.79 6.22 11.75
N GLU A 208 12.25 7.36 12.19
CA GLU A 208 12.47 7.89 13.54
C GLU A 208 11.98 6.95 14.65
N GLU A 209 10.96 6.14 14.38
CA GLU A 209 10.48 5.06 15.27
C GLU A 209 11.25 3.73 15.06
N ASN A 210 12.39 3.74 14.36
CA ASN A 210 13.20 2.56 13.98
C ASN A 210 12.43 1.51 13.16
N CYS A 211 11.45 1.93 12.36
CA CYS A 211 10.65 1.05 11.53
C CYS A 211 11.15 1.14 10.07
N PRO A 212 11.67 0.06 9.47
CA PRO A 212 12.04 0.03 8.06
C PRO A 212 10.88 0.42 7.15
N THR A 213 11.21 1.10 6.05
CA THR A 213 10.22 1.73 5.18
C THR A 213 10.23 1.17 3.77
N ILE A 214 9.03 0.99 3.20
CA ILE A 214 8.81 0.65 1.80
C ILE A 214 7.96 1.76 1.18
N PHE A 215 8.41 2.34 0.08
CA PHE A 215 7.65 3.32 -0.68
C PHE A 215 7.16 2.72 -2.00
N PHE A 216 5.86 2.85 -2.31
CA PHE A 216 5.26 2.36 -3.55
C PHE A 216 4.70 3.51 -4.40
N PRO A 217 5.53 4.21 -5.18
CA PRO A 217 5.09 5.21 -6.14
C PRO A 217 4.69 4.55 -7.47
N LYS A 218 3.44 4.14 -7.60
CA LYS A 218 2.94 3.42 -8.77
C LYS A 218 2.90 4.31 -10.01
N ASP A 219 3.28 3.76 -11.17
CA ASP A 219 3.33 4.45 -12.46
C ASP A 219 4.27 5.68 -12.46
N PHE A 220 5.31 5.67 -11.62
CA PHE A 220 6.22 6.80 -11.46
C PHE A 220 7.25 6.93 -12.59
N GLY A 221 7.48 5.84 -13.33
CA GLY A 221 8.39 5.83 -14.46
C GLY A 221 9.79 6.31 -14.10
N PHE A 222 10.32 7.27 -14.87
CA PHE A 222 11.65 7.83 -14.62
C PHE A 222 11.78 8.51 -13.25
N GLY A 223 10.67 8.91 -12.63
CA GLY A 223 10.67 9.53 -11.31
C GLY A 223 11.31 8.67 -10.21
N ILE A 224 11.45 7.34 -10.41
CA ILE A 224 12.16 6.48 -9.44
C ILE A 224 13.62 6.90 -9.24
N SER A 225 14.24 7.58 -10.19
CA SER A 225 15.61 8.11 -10.06
C SER A 225 15.76 9.19 -8.98
N TYR A 226 14.65 9.77 -8.51
CA TYR A 226 14.63 10.72 -7.40
C TYR A 226 14.44 10.03 -6.03
N ILE A 227 14.28 8.71 -6.01
CA ILE A 227 14.10 7.95 -4.76
C ILE A 227 15.46 7.45 -4.30
N GLY A 228 15.92 7.98 -3.19
CA GLY A 228 17.16 7.58 -2.53
C GLY A 228 16.94 7.03 -1.13
N LYS A 229 18.03 6.56 -0.50
CA LYS A 229 18.03 6.03 0.87
C LYS A 229 17.57 7.07 1.91
N ASP A 230 17.69 8.33 1.60
CA ASP A 230 17.18 9.45 2.41
C ASP A 230 15.64 9.51 2.43
N ILE A 231 14.95 8.85 1.48
CA ILE A 231 13.50 8.78 1.39
C ILE A 231 12.98 7.48 2.02
N CYS A 232 13.43 6.32 1.55
CA CYS A 232 12.98 5.03 2.07
C CYS A 232 14.08 3.98 2.02
N ASP A 233 13.86 2.84 2.70
CA ASP A 233 14.82 1.72 2.71
C ASP A 233 14.59 0.79 1.52
N TYR A 234 13.34 0.65 1.08
CA TYR A 234 12.93 -0.12 -0.09
C TYR A 234 11.98 0.71 -0.96
N VAL A 235 12.16 0.62 -2.28
CA VAL A 235 11.15 1.10 -3.24
C VAL A 235 10.40 -0.10 -3.83
N SER A 236 9.08 -0.05 -3.77
CA SER A 236 8.23 -1.02 -4.46
C SER A 236 7.88 -0.49 -5.83
N ILE A 237 8.14 -1.26 -6.87
CA ILE A 237 7.92 -0.87 -8.26
C ILE A 237 6.78 -1.68 -8.89
N ASP A 238 6.11 -1.09 -9.85
CA ASP A 238 5.09 -1.75 -10.65
C ASP A 238 5.70 -2.47 -11.89
N TRP A 239 4.85 -3.14 -12.66
CA TRP A 239 5.28 -3.93 -13.83
C TRP A 239 5.64 -3.11 -15.06
N HIS A 240 5.40 -1.79 -15.08
CA HIS A 240 5.75 -0.93 -16.22
C HIS A 240 7.25 -0.66 -16.32
N THR A 241 7.97 -0.81 -15.21
CA THR A 241 9.42 -0.68 -15.16
C THR A 241 10.06 -2.05 -15.00
N SER A 242 10.99 -2.42 -15.88
CA SER A 242 11.78 -3.64 -15.70
C SER A 242 12.53 -3.60 -14.36
N ILE A 243 12.47 -4.70 -13.60
CA ILE A 243 13.17 -4.79 -12.30
C ILE A 243 14.69 -4.63 -12.47
N PHE A 244 15.24 -5.13 -13.58
CA PHE A 244 16.66 -4.97 -13.92
C PHE A 244 17.02 -3.51 -14.15
N HIS A 245 16.19 -2.79 -14.94
CA HIS A 245 16.40 -1.38 -15.20
C HIS A 245 16.19 -0.52 -13.95
N ALA A 246 15.22 -0.86 -13.11
CA ALA A 246 15.05 -0.19 -11.82
C ALA A 246 16.29 -0.33 -10.93
N ARG A 247 16.94 -1.51 -10.92
CA ARG A 247 18.18 -1.74 -10.19
C ARG A 247 19.33 -0.87 -10.70
N GLU A 248 19.44 -0.72 -12.02
CA GLU A 248 20.45 0.16 -12.63
C GLU A 248 20.23 1.62 -12.21
N ILE A 249 19.00 2.12 -12.22
CA ILE A 249 18.66 3.48 -11.81
C ILE A 249 18.97 3.72 -10.31
N LEU A 250 18.68 2.75 -9.47
CA LEU A 250 18.80 2.86 -8.00
C LEU A 250 20.21 2.55 -7.47
N ASN A 251 21.15 2.19 -8.33
CA ASN A 251 22.59 2.02 -8.03
C ASN A 251 22.90 1.12 -6.79
N ASN A 252 22.07 0.13 -6.49
CA ASN A 252 22.20 -0.75 -5.31
C ASN A 252 22.19 -0.03 -3.94
N GLU A 253 21.78 1.22 -3.88
CA GLU A 253 21.72 1.97 -2.64
C GLU A 253 20.47 1.70 -1.80
N ILE A 254 19.42 1.19 -2.45
CA ILE A 254 18.09 0.99 -1.88
C ILE A 254 17.53 -0.38 -2.30
N GLY A 255 16.87 -1.07 -1.37
CA GLY A 255 16.22 -2.35 -1.67
C GLY A 255 15.05 -2.20 -2.63
N ILE A 256 14.75 -3.26 -3.38
CA ILE A 256 13.63 -3.28 -4.34
C ILE A 256 12.57 -4.29 -3.88
N GLN A 257 11.31 -3.87 -3.94
CA GLN A 257 10.14 -4.75 -3.83
C GLN A 257 9.41 -4.80 -5.17
N GLY A 258 8.99 -5.99 -5.61
CA GLY A 258 8.18 -6.16 -6.83
C GLY A 258 8.72 -7.25 -7.73
N ASN A 259 8.29 -7.30 -8.99
CA ASN A 259 7.28 -6.43 -9.64
C ASN A 259 6.42 -7.23 -10.64
N MET A 260 6.14 -8.49 -10.32
CA MET A 260 5.36 -9.36 -11.20
C MET A 260 4.00 -8.74 -11.54
N ASP A 261 3.66 -8.73 -12.83
CA ASP A 261 2.31 -8.34 -13.27
C ASP A 261 1.29 -9.37 -12.72
N PRO A 262 0.28 -8.97 -11.96
CA PRO A 262 -0.72 -9.89 -11.45
C PRO A 262 -1.51 -10.61 -12.55
N ARG A 263 -1.55 -10.12 -13.78
CA ARG A 263 -2.22 -10.76 -14.92
C ARG A 263 -1.50 -12.01 -15.42
N ILE A 264 -0.22 -12.22 -15.05
CA ILE A 264 0.51 -13.46 -15.33
C ILE A 264 -0.20 -14.67 -14.70
N PHE A 265 -0.95 -14.49 -13.64
CA PHE A 265 -1.76 -15.56 -13.04
C PHE A 265 -2.91 -16.08 -13.95
N TYR A 266 -3.24 -15.40 -15.05
CA TYR A 266 -4.17 -15.93 -16.05
C TYR A 266 -3.53 -17.00 -16.94
N GLU A 267 -2.19 -17.02 -17.04
CA GLU A 267 -1.46 -18.03 -17.79
C GLU A 267 -1.48 -19.40 -17.10
N ASP A 268 -1.12 -20.44 -17.84
CA ASP A 268 -0.89 -21.79 -17.28
C ASP A 268 0.37 -21.84 -16.39
N TYR A 269 0.50 -22.92 -15.61
CA TYR A 269 1.62 -23.08 -14.66
C TYR A 269 2.98 -23.06 -15.35
N GLU A 270 3.12 -23.65 -16.54
CA GLU A 270 4.36 -23.72 -17.30
C GLU A 270 4.84 -22.32 -17.70
N LYS A 271 3.94 -21.47 -18.18
CA LYS A 271 4.27 -20.09 -18.54
C LYS A 271 4.56 -19.22 -17.32
N ILE A 272 3.82 -19.43 -16.21
CA ILE A 272 4.11 -18.76 -14.94
C ILE A 272 5.54 -19.13 -14.50
N GLU A 273 5.91 -20.42 -14.53
CA GLU A 273 7.25 -20.86 -14.17
C GLU A 273 8.32 -20.29 -15.12
N THR A 274 8.05 -20.26 -16.42
CA THR A 274 8.92 -19.63 -17.42
C THR A 274 9.20 -18.18 -17.06
N TYR A 275 8.16 -17.41 -16.70
CA TYR A 275 8.34 -16.04 -16.23
C TYR A 275 9.19 -15.97 -14.96
N LEU A 276 8.90 -16.81 -13.96
CA LEU A 276 9.66 -16.81 -12.69
C LEU A 276 11.14 -17.14 -12.93
N ASN A 277 11.45 -18.03 -13.87
CA ASN A 277 12.82 -18.35 -14.25
C ASN A 277 13.58 -17.13 -14.80
N THR A 278 12.91 -16.17 -15.45
CA THR A 278 13.55 -14.93 -15.92
C THR A 278 14.07 -14.07 -14.77
N LEU A 279 13.50 -14.20 -13.57
CA LEU A 279 13.88 -13.45 -12.36
C LEU A 279 15.03 -14.13 -11.58
N THR A 280 15.45 -15.34 -11.96
CA THR A 280 16.46 -16.11 -11.22
C THR A 280 17.77 -15.35 -11.09
N ASN A 281 18.27 -14.78 -12.20
CA ASN A 281 19.50 -13.97 -12.18
C ASN A 281 19.37 -12.75 -11.27
N PHE A 282 18.24 -12.07 -11.32
CA PHE A 282 17.99 -10.92 -10.45
C PHE A 282 18.05 -11.32 -8.97
N GLY A 283 17.33 -12.36 -8.59
CA GLY A 283 17.28 -12.84 -7.21
C GLY A 283 18.61 -13.37 -6.68
N ASN A 284 19.45 -13.95 -7.55
CA ASN A 284 20.80 -14.40 -7.18
C ASN A 284 21.76 -13.23 -6.90
N GLN A 285 21.60 -12.09 -7.57
CA GLN A 285 22.48 -10.94 -7.49
C GLN A 285 22.01 -9.88 -6.49
N ASN A 286 20.74 -9.91 -6.10
CA ASN A 286 20.11 -8.85 -5.28
C ASN A 286 19.54 -9.42 -3.98
N PHE A 287 20.33 -9.44 -2.91
CA PHE A 287 19.93 -9.97 -1.60
C PHE A 287 18.88 -9.12 -0.88
N ASP A 288 18.77 -7.86 -1.27
CA ASP A 288 17.82 -6.86 -0.81
C ASP A 288 16.52 -6.82 -1.65
N TRP A 289 16.24 -7.90 -2.40
CA TRP A 289 15.00 -8.02 -3.16
C TRP A 289 13.89 -8.68 -2.36
N ILE A 290 12.75 -8.03 -2.30
CA ILE A 290 11.48 -8.59 -1.81
C ILE A 290 10.62 -8.93 -3.02
N PHE A 291 10.45 -10.23 -3.31
CA PHE A 291 9.51 -10.63 -4.36
C PHE A 291 8.09 -10.20 -4.02
N ASN A 292 7.45 -9.51 -4.92
CA ASN A 292 6.05 -9.10 -4.80
C ASN A 292 5.45 -8.84 -6.20
N LEU A 293 4.13 -8.61 -6.24
CA LEU A 293 3.47 -8.16 -7.45
C LEU A 293 3.67 -6.66 -7.65
N GLY A 294 3.58 -6.20 -8.88
CA GLY A 294 3.58 -4.77 -9.22
C GLY A 294 2.28 -4.04 -8.87
N HIS A 295 1.24 -4.75 -8.42
CA HIS A 295 0.00 -4.22 -7.85
C HIS A 295 -0.77 -5.33 -7.12
N GLY A 296 -1.93 -5.01 -6.54
CA GLY A 296 -2.79 -5.98 -5.89
C GLY A 296 -3.47 -6.94 -6.87
N PHE A 297 -3.89 -8.09 -6.37
CA PHE A 297 -4.60 -9.12 -7.12
C PHE A 297 -5.90 -8.62 -7.78
N LEU A 298 -6.19 -9.14 -8.96
CA LEU A 298 -7.52 -9.05 -9.57
C LEU A 298 -8.48 -10.07 -8.87
N PRO A 299 -9.78 -9.75 -8.81
CA PRO A 299 -10.72 -10.55 -7.99
C PRO A 299 -10.92 -12.00 -8.44
N ASP A 300 -10.63 -12.29 -9.71
CA ASP A 300 -10.85 -13.56 -10.41
C ASP A 300 -9.58 -14.41 -10.53
N ILE A 301 -8.46 -14.00 -9.92
CA ILE A 301 -7.23 -14.78 -9.91
C ILE A 301 -7.39 -16.03 -9.04
N ASP A 302 -6.99 -17.19 -9.60
CA ASP A 302 -6.96 -18.45 -8.87
C ASP A 302 -5.89 -18.42 -7.76
N HIS A 303 -6.32 -18.57 -6.51
CA HIS A 303 -5.44 -18.61 -5.34
C HIS A 303 -4.43 -19.77 -5.38
N LYS A 304 -4.75 -20.89 -6.07
CA LYS A 304 -3.83 -22.03 -6.23
C LYS A 304 -2.60 -21.65 -7.03
N LYS A 305 -2.76 -20.82 -8.07
CA LYS A 305 -1.62 -20.30 -8.84
C LYS A 305 -0.75 -19.34 -8.02
N VAL A 306 -1.38 -18.56 -7.15
CA VAL A 306 -0.63 -17.71 -6.21
C VAL A 306 0.18 -18.55 -5.24
N LYS A 307 -0.42 -19.60 -4.67
CA LYS A 307 0.27 -20.56 -3.81
C LYS A 307 1.45 -21.21 -4.52
N PHE A 308 1.26 -21.66 -5.75
CA PHE A 308 2.34 -22.21 -6.60
C PHE A 308 3.51 -21.22 -6.73
N VAL A 309 3.25 -19.95 -7.02
CA VAL A 309 4.32 -18.95 -7.13
C VAL A 309 5.05 -18.75 -5.81
N VAL A 310 4.33 -18.66 -4.69
CA VAL A 310 4.96 -18.55 -3.36
C VAL A 310 5.83 -19.75 -3.06
N GLU A 311 5.34 -20.98 -3.31
CA GLU A 311 6.10 -22.21 -3.12
C GLU A 311 7.33 -22.27 -4.04
N TRP A 312 7.20 -21.86 -5.29
CA TRP A 312 8.31 -21.80 -6.22
C TRP A 312 9.42 -20.86 -5.72
N ILE A 313 9.06 -19.64 -5.28
CA ILE A 313 10.02 -18.66 -4.74
C ILE A 313 10.72 -19.19 -3.48
N LYS A 314 9.98 -19.84 -2.57
CA LYS A 314 10.52 -20.36 -1.31
C LYS A 314 11.40 -21.58 -1.49
N ASN A 315 11.08 -22.44 -2.44
CA ASN A 315 11.82 -23.67 -2.70
C ASN A 315 12.98 -23.50 -3.69
N LYS A 316 13.06 -22.36 -4.36
CA LYS A 316 14.15 -22.05 -5.28
C LYS A 316 15.48 -22.02 -4.54
N ASN A 317 16.43 -22.80 -5.02
CA ASN A 317 17.82 -22.65 -4.56
C ASN A 317 18.42 -21.37 -5.17
N TRP A 318 18.44 -20.32 -4.36
CA TRP A 318 19.06 -19.05 -4.73
C TRP A 318 20.57 -19.15 -4.51
N ASN A 319 21.35 -19.11 -5.61
CA ASN A 319 22.81 -19.10 -5.55
C ASN A 319 23.29 -17.73 -4.99
N ARG A 320 23.16 -17.58 -3.70
CA ARG A 320 23.59 -16.42 -2.94
C ARG A 320 25.01 -16.70 -2.46
N ALA A 321 26.00 -16.34 -3.29
CA ALA A 321 27.43 -16.44 -2.96
C ALA A 321 27.89 -15.21 -2.18
#